data_3ad469e05efc27de54db2479590bf94b
#
_entry.id   3ad469e05efc27de54db2479590bf94b
#
_cell.length_a   1.000
_cell.length_b   1.000
_cell.length_c   1.000
_cell.angle_alpha   90.00
_cell.angle_beta   90.00
_cell.angle_gamma   90.00
#
_symmetry.space_group_name_H-M   'P 1'
#
loop_
_entity.id
_entity.type
_entity.pdbx_description
1 polymer ?
#
loop_
_entity_poly.entity_id
_entity_poly.type
_entity_poly.pdbx_seq_one_letter_code
_entity_poly.pdbx_strand_id
1 'polypeptide(L)'
;KGESAYHTAARRLQRVVPAEVHLWCSVKTAVSEGQPYREILNYAEKNAIDLISVGAHGAEFGMRALFGSNVDRVLRQAPCPVLVARPLKPNMTVSRLHLDTVSKSGSEYGRT
;
A
#
# COMPACT_ATOMS: atom_id res chain seq x y z
N LYS A 1 -15.09 6.93 -22.41
CA LYS A 1 -13.66 7.06 -22.05
C LYS A 1 -13.38 6.67 -20.60
N GLY A 2 -14.27 7.04 -19.66
CA GLY A 2 -14.12 6.65 -18.26
C GLY A 2 -14.18 5.15 -18.05
N GLU A 3 -15.06 4.46 -18.77
CA GLU A 3 -15.16 3.01 -18.72
C GLU A 3 -13.88 2.32 -19.17
N SER A 4 -13.30 2.81 -20.28
CA SER A 4 -12.06 2.24 -20.81
C SER A 4 -10.90 2.40 -19.81
N ALA A 5 -10.78 3.55 -19.19
CA ALA A 5 -9.75 3.81 -18.17
C ALA A 5 -9.96 2.93 -16.94
N TYR A 6 -11.19 2.77 -16.51
CA TYR A 6 -11.54 1.89 -15.40
C TYR A 6 -11.14 0.44 -15.67
N HIS A 7 -11.53 -0.08 -16.84
CA HIS A 7 -11.21 -1.46 -17.22
C HIS A 7 -9.70 -1.70 -17.33
N THR A 8 -8.97 -0.73 -17.87
CA THR A 8 -7.52 -0.81 -17.97
C THR A 8 -6.88 -0.87 -16.57
N ALA A 9 -7.31 0.01 -15.68
CA ALA A 9 -6.82 0.04 -14.31
C ALA A 9 -7.14 -1.26 -13.57
N ALA A 10 -8.35 -1.76 -13.72
CA ALA A 10 -8.78 -3.01 -13.08
C ALA A 10 -7.93 -4.19 -13.55
N ARG A 11 -7.65 -4.28 -14.83
CA ARG A 11 -6.79 -5.34 -15.39
C ARG A 11 -5.36 -5.25 -14.86
N ARG A 12 -4.81 -4.04 -14.82
CA ARG A 12 -3.46 -3.83 -14.29
C ARG A 12 -3.38 -4.23 -12.83
N LEU A 13 -4.40 -3.91 -12.06
CA LEU A 13 -4.46 -4.23 -10.64
C LEU A 13 -4.51 -5.73 -10.41
N GLN A 14 -5.28 -6.47 -11.20
CA GLN A 14 -5.33 -7.93 -11.12
C GLN A 14 -3.98 -8.59 -11.39
N ARG A 15 -3.16 -8.01 -12.27
CA ARG A 15 -1.84 -8.54 -12.59
C ARG A 15 -0.82 -8.33 -11.49
N VAL A 16 -1.04 -7.34 -10.62
CA VAL A 16 -0.14 -7.06 -9.50
C VAL A 16 -0.18 -8.17 -8.46
N VAL A 17 -1.31 -8.86 -8.34
CA VAL A 17 -1.48 -9.91 -7.33
C VAL A 17 -1.10 -11.27 -7.91
N PRO A 18 -0.03 -11.90 -7.42
CA PRO A 18 0.34 -13.26 -7.87
C PRO A 18 -0.76 -14.27 -7.54
N ALA A 19 -0.90 -15.27 -8.39
CA ALA A 19 -1.93 -16.30 -8.22
C ALA A 19 -1.80 -17.03 -6.88
N GLU A 20 -0.59 -17.22 -6.40
CA GLU A 20 -0.31 -17.93 -5.15
C GLU A 20 -0.91 -17.24 -3.94
N VAL A 21 -1.08 -15.93 -3.99
CA VAL A 21 -1.63 -15.16 -2.86
C VAL A 21 -3.04 -15.61 -2.52
N HIS A 22 -3.82 -16.02 -3.52
CA HIS A 22 -5.19 -16.51 -3.32
C HIS A 22 -5.26 -17.82 -2.53
N LEU A 23 -4.16 -18.53 -2.39
CA LEU A 23 -4.09 -19.73 -1.57
C LEU A 23 -4.04 -19.39 -0.06
N TRP A 24 -3.60 -18.20 0.27
CA TRP A 24 -3.34 -17.79 1.66
C TRP A 24 -4.35 -16.78 2.19
N CYS A 25 -4.92 -15.99 1.31
CA CYS A 25 -5.84 -14.94 1.73
C CYS A 25 -6.85 -14.63 0.63
N SER A 26 -7.94 -14.01 1.04
CA SER A 26 -8.95 -13.49 0.12
C SER A 26 -8.50 -12.13 -0.39
N VAL A 27 -8.39 -11.98 -1.71
CA VAL A 27 -7.98 -10.73 -2.32
C VAL A 27 -9.17 -10.09 -3.01
N LYS A 28 -9.39 -8.82 -2.71
CA LYS A 28 -10.38 -7.99 -3.40
C LYS A 28 -9.65 -6.82 -4.03
N THR A 29 -10.06 -6.46 -5.23
CA THR A 29 -9.52 -5.30 -5.91
C THR A 29 -10.61 -4.25 -6.07
N ALA A 30 -10.22 -2.99 -6.01
CA ALA A 30 -11.15 -1.88 -6.19
C ALA A 30 -10.45 -0.78 -6.98
N VAL A 31 -11.20 -0.13 -7.85
CA VAL A 31 -10.73 1.03 -8.61
C VAL A 31 -11.70 2.17 -8.35
N SER A 32 -11.17 3.34 -8.08
CA SER A 32 -11.96 4.52 -7.79
C SER A 32 -11.36 5.73 -8.48
N GLU A 33 -12.19 6.68 -8.84
CA GLU A 33 -11.76 7.95 -9.41
C GLU A 33 -11.89 9.06 -8.37
N GLY A 34 -10.93 9.97 -8.35
CA GLY A 34 -10.96 11.11 -7.44
C GLY A 34 -9.57 11.43 -6.90
N GLN A 35 -9.53 12.16 -5.82
CA GLN A 35 -8.26 12.43 -5.14
C GLN A 35 -7.81 11.18 -4.38
N PRO A 36 -6.61 10.68 -4.65
CA PRO A 36 -6.18 9.39 -4.08
C PRO A 36 -6.36 9.27 -2.57
N TYR A 37 -5.93 10.27 -1.79
CA TYR A 37 -6.04 10.17 -0.34
C TYR A 37 -7.51 10.08 0.13
N ARG A 38 -8.39 10.80 -0.51
CA ARG A 38 -9.83 10.77 -0.16
C ARG A 38 -10.45 9.42 -0.44
N GLU A 39 -10.12 8.86 -1.60
CA GLU A 39 -10.65 7.55 -1.99
C GLU A 39 -10.13 6.45 -1.09
N ILE A 40 -8.86 6.52 -0.70
CA ILE A 40 -8.27 5.58 0.25
C ILE A 40 -8.98 5.66 1.61
N LEU A 41 -9.15 6.86 2.13
CA LEU A 41 -9.77 7.07 3.44
C LEU A 41 -11.24 6.64 3.44
N ASN A 42 -11.98 6.98 2.39
CA ASN A 42 -13.37 6.57 2.25
C ASN A 42 -13.51 5.06 2.18
N TYR A 43 -12.65 4.42 1.42
CA TYR A 43 -12.65 2.95 1.33
C TYR A 43 -12.34 2.31 2.67
N ALA A 44 -11.36 2.83 3.37
CA ALA A 44 -10.96 2.31 4.67
C ALA A 44 -12.11 2.39 5.69
N GLU A 45 -12.81 3.51 5.72
CA GLU A 45 -13.96 3.67 6.62
C GLU A 45 -15.12 2.75 6.24
N LYS A 46 -15.49 2.74 4.97
CA LYS A 46 -16.63 1.93 4.50
C LYS A 46 -16.44 0.43 4.72
N ASN A 47 -15.22 -0.02 4.66
CA ASN A 47 -14.91 -1.45 4.71
C ASN A 47 -14.27 -1.88 6.03
N ALA A 48 -14.25 -1.01 7.03
CA ALA A 48 -13.69 -1.29 8.36
C ALA A 48 -12.29 -1.89 8.26
N ILE A 49 -11.42 -1.21 7.50
CA ILE A 49 -10.06 -1.68 7.26
C ILE A 49 -9.23 -1.57 8.53
N ASP A 50 -8.45 -2.59 8.81
CA ASP A 50 -7.62 -2.67 10.03
C ASP A 50 -6.20 -2.14 9.83
N LEU A 51 -5.73 -2.11 8.58
CA LEU A 51 -4.38 -1.63 8.26
C LEU A 51 -4.34 -1.12 6.83
N ILE A 52 -3.79 0.07 6.64
CA ILE A 52 -3.52 0.61 5.31
C ILE A 52 -2.03 0.47 5.04
N SER A 53 -1.67 -0.10 3.90
CA SER A 53 -0.27 -0.16 3.46
C SER A 53 -0.14 0.67 2.18
N VAL A 54 0.75 1.64 2.19
CA VAL A 54 0.97 2.53 1.04
C VAL A 54 2.46 2.63 0.72
N GLY A 55 2.77 2.89 -0.55
CA GLY A 55 4.14 3.18 -0.95
C GLY A 55 4.55 4.61 -0.56
N ALA A 56 5.79 4.78 -0.15
CA ALA A 56 6.31 6.10 0.26
C ALA A 56 6.29 7.10 -0.89
N HIS A 57 6.53 6.64 -2.11
CA HIS A 57 6.61 7.49 -3.29
C HIS A 57 5.80 6.92 -4.44
N GLY A 58 5.10 7.80 -5.15
CA GLY A 58 4.55 7.46 -6.45
C GLY A 58 5.66 7.40 -7.51
N ALA A 59 5.32 6.90 -8.70
CA ALA A 59 6.27 6.73 -9.80
C ALA A 59 6.92 8.05 -10.25
N GLU A 60 6.28 9.17 -10.00
CA GLU A 60 6.73 10.48 -10.46
C GLU A 60 7.64 11.21 -9.47
N PHE A 61 7.75 10.70 -8.24
CA PHE A 61 8.53 11.39 -7.22
C PHE A 61 9.94 10.86 -7.17
N GLY A 62 10.90 11.76 -7.24
CA GLY A 62 12.31 11.42 -7.08
C GLY A 62 12.64 11.07 -5.63
N MET A 63 13.87 10.64 -5.42
CA MET A 63 14.37 10.19 -4.12
C MET A 63 14.38 11.25 -3.02
N ARG A 64 14.12 12.50 -3.37
CA ARG A 64 14.22 13.62 -2.42
C ARG A 64 12.98 13.82 -1.56
N ALA A 65 11.83 13.39 -2.03
CA ALA A 65 10.61 13.54 -1.27
C ALA A 65 10.50 12.42 -0.24
N LEU A 66 10.35 12.78 1.01
CA LEU A 66 10.15 11.77 2.06
C LEU A 66 8.82 11.07 1.90
N PHE A 67 7.77 11.84 1.63
CA PHE A 67 6.43 11.29 1.38
C PHE A 67 5.71 12.16 0.36
N GLY A 68 4.92 11.54 -0.50
CA GLY A 68 4.00 12.26 -1.36
C GLY A 68 2.88 12.91 -0.54
N SER A 69 2.23 13.93 -1.09
CA SER A 69 1.15 14.63 -0.42
C SER A 69 -0.01 13.72 -0.05
N ASN A 70 -0.32 12.75 -0.89
CA ASN A 70 -1.40 11.79 -0.60
C ASN A 70 -1.05 10.90 0.59
N VAL A 71 0.20 10.41 0.65
CA VAL A 71 0.66 9.58 1.77
C VAL A 71 0.60 10.36 3.07
N ASP A 72 1.06 11.61 3.06
CA ASP A 72 1.02 12.47 4.24
C ASP A 72 -0.41 12.64 4.77
N ARG A 73 -1.36 12.89 3.88
CA ARG A 73 -2.77 13.07 4.28
C ARG A 73 -3.38 11.78 4.79
N VAL A 74 -3.05 10.64 4.19
CA VAL A 74 -3.51 9.34 4.68
C VAL A 74 -2.97 9.08 6.08
N LEU A 75 -1.69 9.36 6.31
CA LEU A 75 -1.07 9.18 7.63
C LEU A 75 -1.78 10.00 8.71
N ARG A 76 -2.17 11.22 8.38
CA ARG A 76 -2.79 12.13 9.35
C ARG A 76 -4.25 11.82 9.63
N GLN A 77 -4.97 11.27 8.67
CA GLN A 77 -6.42 11.15 8.74
C GLN A 77 -6.93 9.71 8.77
N ALA A 78 -6.05 8.73 8.70
CA ALA A 78 -6.46 7.33 8.63
C ALA A 78 -7.22 6.88 9.88
N PRO A 79 -8.29 6.09 9.71
CA PRO A 79 -9.04 5.52 10.84
C PRO A 79 -8.35 4.30 11.46
N CYS A 80 -7.22 3.90 10.93
CA CYS A 80 -6.49 2.69 11.33
C CYS A 80 -4.98 2.92 11.16
N PRO A 81 -4.14 2.01 11.67
CA PRO A 81 -2.69 2.09 11.46
C PRO A 81 -2.32 2.12 9.98
N VAL A 82 -1.24 2.81 9.66
CA VAL A 82 -0.74 2.93 8.30
C VAL A 82 0.70 2.45 8.24
N LEU A 83 0.97 1.53 7.33
CA LEU A 83 2.30 1.05 7.04
C LEU A 83 2.80 1.74 5.77
N VAL A 84 3.95 2.41 5.87
CA VAL A 84 4.55 3.06 4.72
C VAL A 84 5.72 2.23 4.23
N ALA A 85 5.61 1.73 2.99
CA ALA A 85 6.63 0.90 2.39
C ALA A 85 7.60 1.76 1.58
N ARG A 86 8.89 1.50 1.73
CA ARG A 86 9.93 2.14 0.94
C ARG A 86 10.25 1.30 -0.30
N PRO A 87 10.76 1.92 -1.37
CA PRO A 87 11.23 1.17 -2.52
C PRO A 87 12.33 0.18 -2.12
N LEU A 88 12.33 -0.97 -2.77
CA LEU A 88 13.38 -1.97 -2.56
C LEU A 88 14.71 -1.47 -3.08
N LYS A 89 15.78 -1.75 -2.35
CA LYS A 89 17.13 -1.53 -2.86
C LYS A 89 17.44 -2.56 -3.95
N PRO A 90 18.26 -2.22 -4.95
CA PRO A 90 18.47 -3.08 -6.12
C PRO A 90 18.92 -4.51 -5.80
N ASN A 91 19.63 -4.71 -4.71
CA ASN A 91 20.17 -6.03 -4.34
C ASN A 91 19.40 -6.71 -3.21
N MET A 92 18.20 -6.22 -2.88
CA MET A 92 17.36 -6.87 -1.85
C MET A 92 16.25 -7.67 -2.49
N THR A 93 15.99 -8.84 -1.92
CA THR A 93 14.83 -9.65 -2.30
C THR A 93 13.65 -9.32 -1.39
N VAL A 94 12.44 -9.60 -1.88
CA VAL A 94 11.23 -9.40 -1.09
C VAL A 94 11.25 -10.24 0.19
N SER A 95 11.71 -11.48 0.09
CA SER A 95 11.81 -12.38 1.24
C SER A 95 12.70 -11.81 2.34
N ARG A 96 13.83 -11.29 1.95
CA ARG A 96 14.78 -10.71 2.91
C ARG A 96 14.19 -9.48 3.59
N LEU A 97 13.55 -8.62 2.82
CA LEU A 97 12.91 -7.43 3.37
C LEU A 97 11.83 -7.79 4.39
N HIS A 98 11.05 -8.82 4.09
CA HIS A 98 10.00 -9.29 5.00
C HIS A 98 10.59 -9.79 6.32
N LEU A 99 11.64 -10.57 6.26
CA LEU A 99 12.31 -11.09 7.46
C LEU A 99 12.91 -9.96 8.30
N ASP A 100 13.53 -8.99 7.66
CA ASP A 100 14.11 -7.84 8.36
C ASP A 100 13.04 -7.04 9.10
N THR A 101 11.89 -6.85 8.48
CA THR A 101 10.78 -6.14 9.09
C THR A 101 10.25 -6.87 10.32
N VAL A 102 10.05 -8.17 10.21
CA VAL A 102 9.57 -9.00 11.32
C VAL A 102 10.59 -8.99 12.46
N SER A 103 11.86 -9.11 12.14
CA SER A 103 12.93 -9.10 13.15
C SER A 103 12.97 -7.79 13.93
N LYS A 104 12.87 -6.68 13.24
CA LYS A 104 12.84 -5.36 13.89
C LYS A 104 11.64 -5.18 14.79
N SER A 105 10.48 -5.58 14.34
CA SER A 105 9.26 -5.53 15.15
C SER A 105 9.40 -6.34 16.43
N GLY A 106 9.89 -7.57 16.31
CA GLY A 106 10.12 -8.43 17.47
C GLY A 106 11.11 -7.84 18.44
N SER A 107 12.18 -7.24 17.94
CA SER A 107 13.18 -6.59 18.77
C SER A 107 12.64 -5.40 19.54
N GLU A 108 11.83 -4.59 18.91
CA GLU A 108 11.21 -3.43 19.56
C GLU A 108 10.27 -3.84 20.68
N TYR A 109 9.45 -4.84 20.46
CA TYR A 109 8.56 -5.36 21.49
C TYR A 109 9.31 -6.00 22.65
N GLY A 110 10.44 -6.62 22.39
CA GLY A 110 11.25 -7.24 23.42
C GLY A 110 11.91 -6.26 24.38
N ARG A 111 11.99 -4.99 24.01
CA ARG A 111 12.63 -3.94 24.82
C ARG A 111 11.68 -3.16 25.70
N THR A 112 10.41 -3.26 25.43
CA THR A 112 9.40 -2.59 26.23
C THR A 112 8.84 -3.50 27.30
#